data_3580e83c6e90dd14a066e83d68aad2d3
#
_entry.id   3580e83c6e90dd14a066e83d68aad2d3
#
_cell.length_a   1.000
_cell.length_b   1.000
_cell.length_c   1.000
_cell.angle_alpha   90.00
_cell.angle_beta   90.00
_cell.angle_gamma   90.00
#
_symmetry.space_group_name_H-M   'P 1'
#
loop_
_entity.id
_entity.type
_entity.pdbx_description
1 polymer ?
#
loop_
_entity_poly.entity_id
_entity_poly.type
_entity_poly.pdbx_seq_one_letter_code
_entity_poly.pdbx_strand_id
1 'polypeptide(L)'
;DSITVIDLTTGKEKKLTGENGEKLSACGYTGNNLIYGITKPENVSDSMRIDTLKIIDKDYNEITSYSSDNTVITGVEITDTIINMKREKKGKAISDDQLIDNTEKLETKTKSSYFADTLKLKELAISFVNQLSGKNELKVEEASIKYKKSTEVNTIIKPAAQDQYFVYAGGNLFGIYYNQNEAETVAKTNKG
;
A
#
# COMPACT_ATOMS: atom_id res chain seq x y z
N ASP A 1 12.60 2.31 -12.32
CA ASP A 1 11.86 1.81 -11.15
C ASP A 1 12.72 0.86 -10.32
N SER A 2 12.44 0.75 -9.02
CA SER A 2 13.26 -0.02 -8.10
C SER A 2 12.44 -0.59 -6.93
N ILE A 3 12.97 -1.68 -6.34
CA ILE A 3 12.47 -2.23 -5.08
C ILE A 3 13.54 -2.00 -4.03
N THR A 4 13.18 -1.42 -2.90
CA THR A 4 14.07 -1.30 -1.74
C THR A 4 13.70 -2.39 -0.74
N VAL A 5 14.67 -3.23 -0.40
CA VAL A 5 14.53 -4.27 0.62
C VAL A 5 15.28 -3.79 1.87
N ILE A 6 14.60 -3.80 3.00
CA ILE A 6 15.15 -3.35 4.28
C ILE A 6 15.19 -4.55 5.23
N ASP A 7 16.37 -4.88 5.73
CA ASP A 7 16.54 -5.83 6.82
C ASP A 7 16.15 -5.16 8.13
N LEU A 8 15.03 -5.54 8.69
CA LEU A 8 14.48 -4.93 9.90
C LEU A 8 15.30 -5.22 11.17
N THR A 9 16.19 -6.21 11.12
CA THR A 9 17.07 -6.54 12.24
C THR A 9 18.30 -5.63 12.29
N THR A 10 18.87 -5.35 11.11
CA THR A 10 20.14 -4.61 10.99
C THR A 10 19.93 -3.18 10.49
N GLY A 11 18.76 -2.86 9.96
CA GLY A 11 18.48 -1.58 9.30
C GLY A 11 19.17 -1.42 7.95
N LYS A 12 19.81 -2.45 7.43
CA LYS A 12 20.49 -2.38 6.13
C LYS A 12 19.49 -2.37 4.99
N GLU A 13 19.76 -1.54 4.02
CA GLU A 13 18.96 -1.41 2.81
C GLU A 13 19.68 -1.99 1.60
N LYS A 14 18.96 -2.69 0.75
CA LYS A 14 19.39 -3.13 -0.56
C LYS A 14 18.38 -2.63 -1.61
N LYS A 15 18.88 -1.96 -2.62
CA LYS A 15 18.08 -1.50 -3.75
C LYS A 15 18.26 -2.43 -4.94
N LEU A 16 17.15 -2.99 -5.42
CA LEU A 16 17.07 -3.72 -6.68
C LEU A 16 16.59 -2.73 -7.75
N THR A 17 17.26 -2.67 -8.87
CA THR A 17 16.94 -1.73 -9.96
C THR A 17 16.70 -2.51 -11.24
N GLY A 18 15.65 -2.15 -11.97
CA GLY A 18 15.40 -2.67 -13.32
C GLY A 18 16.43 -2.17 -14.32
N GLU A 19 16.73 -2.98 -15.32
CA GLU A 19 17.64 -2.64 -16.40
C GLU A 19 16.87 -2.04 -17.59
N ASN A 20 17.52 -1.17 -18.35
CA ASN A 20 17.00 -0.67 -19.64
C ASN A 20 15.54 -0.16 -19.62
N GLY A 21 15.11 0.47 -18.54
CA GLY A 21 13.74 0.99 -18.39
C GLY A 21 12.71 -0.02 -17.94
N GLU A 22 13.13 -1.19 -17.49
CA GLU A 22 12.25 -2.18 -16.87
C GLU A 22 11.62 -1.66 -15.58
N LYS A 23 10.37 -2.06 -15.34
CA LYS A 23 9.67 -1.80 -14.09
C LYS A 23 9.73 -3.03 -13.19
N LEU A 24 10.13 -2.83 -11.94
CA LEU A 24 10.10 -3.87 -10.93
C LEU A 24 8.83 -3.76 -10.07
N SER A 25 8.23 -4.90 -9.75
CA SER A 25 7.05 -5.00 -8.90
C SER A 25 7.26 -6.08 -7.84
N ALA A 26 7.24 -5.70 -6.56
CA ALA A 26 7.29 -6.66 -5.47
C ALA A 26 5.97 -7.44 -5.43
N CYS A 27 6.04 -8.77 -5.43
CA CYS A 27 4.88 -9.66 -5.38
C CYS A 27 4.65 -10.24 -3.98
N GLY A 28 5.70 -10.46 -3.21
CA GLY A 28 5.62 -10.98 -1.85
C GLY A 28 6.81 -11.86 -1.48
N TYR A 29 6.58 -12.78 -0.56
CA TYR A 29 7.59 -13.68 -0.03
C TYR A 29 7.07 -15.11 0.08
N THR A 30 7.97 -16.08 -0.14
CA THR A 30 7.81 -17.45 0.33
C THR A 30 8.99 -17.74 1.28
N GLY A 31 8.70 -18.04 2.54
CA GLY A 31 9.77 -18.14 3.52
C GLY A 31 10.61 -16.85 3.58
N ASN A 32 11.91 -16.97 3.38
CA ASN A 32 12.85 -15.83 3.34
C ASN A 32 13.11 -15.32 1.91
N ASN A 33 12.44 -15.89 0.92
CA ASN A 33 12.70 -15.61 -0.48
C ASN A 33 11.77 -14.50 -0.97
N LEU A 34 12.35 -13.47 -1.55
CA LEU A 34 11.60 -12.38 -2.17
C LEU A 34 11.16 -12.79 -3.57
N ILE A 35 9.87 -12.59 -3.85
CA ILE A 35 9.27 -12.79 -5.16
C ILE A 35 8.99 -11.44 -5.77
N TYR A 36 9.51 -11.17 -6.96
CA TYR A 36 9.25 -9.94 -7.67
C TYR A 36 9.11 -10.15 -9.18
N GLY A 37 8.38 -9.27 -9.80
CA GLY A 37 8.16 -9.25 -11.24
C GLY A 37 9.00 -8.20 -11.93
N ILE A 38 9.41 -8.51 -13.15
CA ILE A 38 10.06 -7.60 -14.09
C ILE A 38 9.10 -7.38 -15.25
N THR A 39 8.79 -6.13 -15.54
CA THR A 39 7.98 -5.72 -16.69
C THR A 39 8.86 -4.99 -17.68
N LYS A 40 8.88 -5.45 -18.91
CA LYS A 40 9.60 -4.80 -20.00
C LYS A 40 8.97 -3.45 -20.35
N PRO A 41 9.75 -2.48 -20.85
CA PRO A 41 9.24 -1.14 -21.13
C PRO A 41 7.99 -1.12 -22.04
N GLU A 42 7.96 -1.98 -23.05
CA GLU A 42 6.84 -2.10 -23.99
C GLU A 42 5.55 -2.65 -23.37
N ASN A 43 5.64 -3.30 -22.22
CA ASN A 43 4.52 -3.90 -21.49
C ASN A 43 4.08 -3.11 -20.27
N VAL A 44 4.74 -1.98 -19.95
CA VAL A 44 4.37 -1.14 -18.82
C VAL A 44 2.99 -0.53 -19.06
N SER A 45 2.08 -0.74 -18.10
CA SER A 45 0.70 -0.22 -18.12
C SER A 45 0.23 0.06 -16.70
N ASP A 46 -0.98 0.60 -16.56
CA ASP A 46 -1.61 0.87 -15.26
C ASP A 46 -2.03 -0.42 -14.54
N SER A 47 -2.19 -1.53 -15.26
CA SER A 47 -2.46 -2.85 -14.70
C SER A 47 -1.16 -3.62 -14.47
N MET A 48 -1.21 -4.61 -13.56
CA MET A 48 -0.08 -5.50 -13.34
C MET A 48 0.20 -6.31 -14.62
N ARG A 49 1.41 -6.19 -15.14
CA ARG A 49 1.91 -6.97 -16.28
C ARG A 49 3.36 -7.32 -15.99
N ILE A 50 3.64 -8.59 -15.83
CA ILE A 50 4.96 -9.11 -15.50
C ILE A 50 5.41 -10.02 -16.64
N ASP A 51 6.57 -9.75 -17.22
CA ASP A 51 7.19 -10.57 -18.26
C ASP A 51 8.03 -11.70 -17.68
N THR A 52 8.71 -11.42 -16.57
CA THR A 52 9.54 -12.38 -15.86
C THR A 52 9.29 -12.29 -14.36
N LEU A 53 8.95 -13.40 -13.72
CA LEU A 53 8.87 -13.50 -12.27
C LEU A 53 10.18 -14.08 -11.75
N LYS A 54 10.78 -13.46 -10.74
CA LYS A 54 12.01 -13.92 -10.11
C LYS A 54 11.80 -14.20 -8.63
N ILE A 55 12.49 -15.24 -8.16
CA ILE A 55 12.60 -15.60 -6.75
C ILE A 55 14.07 -15.50 -6.36
N ILE A 56 14.35 -14.69 -5.34
CA ILE A 56 15.71 -14.50 -4.81
C ILE A 56 15.74 -14.82 -3.32
N ASP A 57 16.88 -15.36 -2.85
CA ASP A 57 17.09 -15.66 -1.45
C ASP A 57 17.41 -14.39 -0.61
N LYS A 58 17.63 -14.59 0.70
CA LYS A 58 18.01 -13.55 1.64
C LYS A 58 19.35 -12.86 1.31
N ASP A 59 20.20 -13.52 0.56
CA ASP A 59 21.53 -13.04 0.14
C ASP A 59 21.47 -12.43 -1.28
N TYR A 60 20.26 -12.32 -1.85
CA TYR A 60 19.92 -11.76 -3.16
C TYR A 60 20.40 -12.61 -4.34
N ASN A 61 20.67 -13.91 -4.13
CA ASN A 61 20.96 -14.83 -5.22
C ASN A 61 19.65 -15.28 -5.87
N GLU A 62 19.64 -15.37 -7.19
CA GLU A 62 18.48 -15.91 -7.92
C GLU A 62 18.35 -17.42 -7.65
N ILE A 63 17.18 -17.81 -7.09
CA ILE A 63 16.84 -19.23 -6.89
C ILE A 63 16.23 -19.78 -8.16
N THR A 64 15.27 -19.06 -8.72
CA THR A 64 14.57 -19.43 -9.95
C THR A 64 13.96 -18.22 -10.62
N SER A 65 13.70 -18.35 -11.91
CA SER A 65 12.94 -17.37 -12.68
C SER A 65 11.93 -18.08 -13.59
N TYR A 66 10.83 -17.41 -13.83
CA TYR A 66 9.76 -17.85 -14.72
C TYR A 66 9.51 -16.79 -15.79
N SER A 67 9.58 -17.20 -17.04
CA SER A 67 9.15 -16.41 -18.19
C SER A 67 8.57 -17.32 -19.26
N SER A 68 7.67 -16.82 -20.08
CA SER A 68 7.07 -17.58 -21.17
C SER A 68 6.87 -16.68 -22.39
N ASP A 69 7.20 -17.20 -23.56
CA ASP A 69 7.15 -16.43 -24.82
C ASP A 69 5.77 -15.87 -25.12
N ASN A 70 5.74 -14.56 -25.38
CA ASN A 70 4.51 -13.80 -25.69
C ASN A 70 3.40 -13.95 -24.63
N THR A 71 3.78 -14.21 -23.39
CA THR A 71 2.86 -14.36 -22.26
C THR A 71 3.25 -13.34 -21.20
N VAL A 72 2.26 -12.71 -20.58
CA VAL A 72 2.46 -11.85 -19.42
C VAL A 72 1.68 -12.41 -18.23
N ILE A 73 2.22 -12.23 -17.04
CA ILE A 73 1.55 -12.55 -15.78
C ILE A 73 0.77 -11.31 -15.37
N THR A 74 -0.53 -11.46 -15.16
CA THR A 74 -1.46 -10.39 -14.80
C THR A 74 -1.92 -10.44 -13.35
N GLY A 75 -1.54 -11.50 -12.63
CA GLY A 75 -1.80 -11.65 -11.21
C GLY A 75 -0.88 -12.68 -10.60
N VAL A 76 -0.44 -12.43 -9.38
CA VAL A 76 0.37 -13.35 -8.58
C VAL A 76 -0.31 -13.51 -7.23
N GLU A 77 -0.61 -14.74 -6.85
CA GLU A 77 -1.15 -15.09 -5.55
C GLU A 77 -0.23 -16.10 -4.88
N ILE A 78 0.23 -15.76 -3.68
CA ILE A 78 1.17 -16.58 -2.93
C ILE A 78 0.42 -17.23 -1.78
N THR A 79 0.39 -18.55 -1.77
CA THR A 79 -0.22 -19.35 -0.71
C THR A 79 0.80 -20.33 -0.18
N ASP A 80 1.28 -20.10 1.02
CA ASP A 80 2.35 -20.88 1.66
C ASP A 80 3.62 -20.92 0.78
N THR A 81 3.87 -22.04 0.11
CA THR A 81 5.00 -22.27 -0.80
C THR A 81 4.57 -22.30 -2.26
N ILE A 82 3.29 -22.06 -2.54
CA ILE A 82 2.73 -22.10 -3.89
C ILE A 82 2.55 -20.68 -4.40
N ILE A 83 3.05 -20.44 -5.58
CA ILE A 83 2.92 -19.17 -6.29
C ILE A 83 2.03 -19.41 -7.49
N ASN A 84 0.78 -18.96 -7.40
CA ASN A 84 -0.18 -19.06 -8.49
C ASN A 84 -0.05 -17.83 -9.40
N MET A 85 0.00 -18.06 -10.70
CA MET A 85 0.17 -17.02 -11.70
C MET A 85 -1.01 -17.01 -12.67
N LYS A 86 -1.77 -15.89 -12.68
CA LYS A 86 -2.74 -15.63 -13.76
C LYS A 86 -2.00 -15.12 -14.96
N ARG A 87 -2.33 -15.63 -16.15
CA ARG A 87 -1.56 -15.35 -17.36
C ARG A 87 -2.43 -14.91 -18.53
N GLU A 88 -1.84 -14.08 -19.37
CA GLU A 88 -2.43 -13.65 -20.64
C GLU A 88 -1.46 -13.82 -21.80
N LYS A 89 -2.01 -14.20 -22.95
CA LYS A 89 -1.28 -14.26 -24.20
C LYS A 89 -2.04 -13.44 -25.25
N LYS A 90 -1.38 -12.43 -25.84
CA LYS A 90 -1.99 -11.52 -26.81
C LYS A 90 -3.31 -10.90 -26.30
N GLY A 91 -3.35 -10.48 -25.04
CA GLY A 91 -4.52 -9.84 -24.41
C GLY A 91 -5.69 -10.80 -24.09
N LYS A 92 -5.49 -12.10 -24.19
CA LYS A 92 -6.49 -13.12 -23.81
C LYS A 92 -5.98 -13.96 -22.64
N ALA A 93 -6.83 -14.15 -21.64
CA ALA A 93 -6.54 -15.02 -20.52
C ALA A 93 -6.27 -16.45 -21.02
N ILE A 94 -5.26 -17.07 -20.46
CA ILE A 94 -4.91 -18.48 -20.69
C ILE A 94 -4.91 -19.21 -19.35
N SER A 95 -4.68 -20.53 -19.36
CA SER A 95 -4.61 -21.32 -18.12
C SER A 95 -3.58 -20.72 -17.15
N ASP A 96 -3.93 -20.71 -15.87
CA ASP A 96 -3.03 -20.34 -14.78
C ASP A 96 -1.84 -21.32 -14.74
N ASP A 97 -0.76 -20.87 -14.14
CA ASP A 97 0.44 -21.68 -13.91
C ASP A 97 0.89 -21.54 -12.47
N GLN A 98 1.72 -22.46 -12.01
CA GLN A 98 2.17 -22.50 -10.63
C GLN A 98 3.68 -22.74 -10.55
N LEU A 99 4.30 -22.05 -9.59
CA LEU A 99 5.62 -22.37 -9.08
C LEU A 99 5.49 -22.87 -7.64
N ILE A 100 6.34 -23.80 -7.27
CA ILE A 100 6.42 -24.30 -5.89
C ILE A 100 7.81 -23.94 -5.37
N ASP A 101 7.83 -23.17 -4.28
CA ASP A 101 9.06 -22.90 -3.54
C ASP A 101 9.10 -23.85 -2.32
N ASN A 102 10.06 -24.78 -2.31
CA ASN A 102 10.22 -25.79 -1.26
C ASN A 102 10.84 -25.24 0.04
N THR A 103 10.77 -23.95 0.26
CA THR A 103 11.23 -23.35 1.53
C THR A 103 10.28 -23.66 2.68
N GLU A 104 10.82 -23.62 3.91
CA GLU A 104 9.99 -23.79 5.09
C GLU A 104 8.92 -22.71 5.18
N LYS A 105 7.70 -23.14 5.53
CA LYS A 105 6.57 -22.24 5.77
C LYS A 105 6.87 -21.33 6.95
N LEU A 106 6.85 -20.03 6.73
CA LEU A 106 6.97 -19.04 7.77
C LEU A 106 5.61 -18.36 8.02
N GLU A 107 5.29 -18.20 9.30
CA GLU A 107 4.07 -17.46 9.68
C GLU A 107 4.22 -15.98 9.32
N THR A 108 3.24 -15.44 8.62
CA THR A 108 3.18 -14.02 8.31
C THR A 108 2.38 -13.29 9.39
N LYS A 109 2.96 -12.25 9.97
CA LYS A 109 2.25 -11.33 10.86
C LYS A 109 2.13 -9.98 10.17
N THR A 110 0.92 -9.44 10.14
CA THR A 110 0.65 -8.13 9.57
C THR A 110 0.29 -7.15 10.68
N LYS A 111 0.93 -5.99 10.67
CA LYS A 111 0.50 -4.84 11.47
C LYS A 111 0.09 -3.73 10.52
N SER A 112 -1.05 -3.13 10.76
CA SER A 112 -1.55 -2.00 9.98
C SER A 112 -1.82 -0.80 10.86
N SER A 113 -1.65 0.37 10.30
CA SER A 113 -2.00 1.65 10.89
C SER A 113 -2.75 2.49 9.88
N TYR A 114 -3.73 3.22 10.36
CA TYR A 114 -4.56 4.07 9.51
C TYR A 114 -4.17 5.53 9.74
N PHE A 115 -4.09 6.30 8.68
CA PHE A 115 -3.87 7.73 8.75
C PHE A 115 -4.77 8.47 7.76
N ALA A 116 -5.17 9.67 8.14
CA ALA A 116 -5.95 10.53 7.28
C ALA A 116 -5.02 11.42 6.44
N ASP A 117 -5.24 11.41 5.13
CA ASP A 117 -4.61 12.32 4.19
C ASP A 117 -5.72 13.10 3.48
N THR A 118 -5.84 14.38 3.84
CA THR A 118 -6.94 15.25 3.41
C THR A 118 -8.32 14.72 3.80
N LEU A 119 -9.06 14.15 2.85
CA LEU A 119 -10.40 13.58 3.05
C LEU A 119 -10.45 12.06 2.85
N LYS A 120 -9.28 11.42 2.72
CA LYS A 120 -9.20 9.98 2.48
C LYS A 120 -8.43 9.29 3.61
N LEU A 121 -9.01 8.21 4.11
CA LEU A 121 -8.32 7.31 5.01
C LEU A 121 -7.37 6.43 4.19
N LYS A 122 -6.11 6.42 4.57
CA LYS A 122 -5.08 5.53 4.00
C LYS A 122 -4.66 4.52 5.04
N GLU A 123 -4.43 3.30 4.62
CA GLU A 123 -3.86 2.24 5.44
C GLU A 123 -2.40 2.01 5.07
N LEU A 124 -1.55 1.99 6.07
CA LEU A 124 -0.19 1.46 5.95
C LEU A 124 -0.19 0.08 6.62
N ALA A 125 -0.05 -0.97 5.82
CA ALA A 125 0.10 -2.33 6.31
C ALA A 125 1.54 -2.81 6.12
N ILE A 126 2.14 -3.36 7.17
CA ILE A 126 3.47 -3.96 7.14
C ILE A 126 3.31 -5.43 7.49
N SER A 127 3.69 -6.30 6.57
CA SER A 127 3.66 -7.75 6.76
C SER A 127 5.06 -8.29 7.01
N PHE A 128 5.19 -9.13 8.02
CA PHE A 128 6.45 -9.77 8.41
C PHE A 128 6.37 -11.25 8.13
N VAL A 129 7.40 -11.80 7.53
CA VAL A 129 7.49 -13.22 7.18
C VAL A 129 8.14 -14.04 8.28
N ASN A 130 8.88 -13.44 9.20
CA ASN A 130 9.55 -14.11 10.31
C ASN A 130 8.96 -13.76 11.66
N GLN A 131 8.93 -14.73 12.56
CA GLN A 131 8.74 -14.42 13.98
C GLN A 131 9.94 -13.60 14.46
N LEU A 132 9.69 -12.33 14.74
CA LEU A 132 10.63 -11.52 15.53
C LEU A 132 10.58 -12.08 16.93
N SER A 133 11.52 -12.98 17.27
CA SER A 133 11.57 -13.61 18.58
C SER A 133 12.01 -12.59 19.63
N GLY A 134 11.18 -12.44 20.64
CA GLY A 134 11.34 -11.91 22.01
C GLY A 134 12.20 -10.69 22.30
N LYS A 135 13.35 -10.53 21.69
CA LYS A 135 14.22 -9.35 21.88
C LYS A 135 14.14 -8.32 20.75
N ASN A 136 13.54 -8.70 19.65
CA ASN A 136 13.40 -7.88 18.45
C ASN A 136 11.92 -7.64 18.09
N GLU A 137 11.04 -7.53 19.08
CA GLU A 137 9.69 -7.08 18.82
C GLU A 137 9.75 -5.69 18.20
N LEU A 138 9.25 -5.57 16.98
CA LEU A 138 8.99 -4.27 16.38
C LEU A 138 8.01 -3.54 17.31
N LYS A 139 8.51 -2.61 18.07
CA LYS A 139 7.68 -1.63 18.75
C LYS A 139 7.21 -0.66 17.68
N VAL A 140 5.97 -0.81 17.26
CA VAL A 140 5.29 0.28 16.56
C VAL A 140 5.06 1.35 17.62
N GLU A 141 5.97 2.28 17.75
CA GLU A 141 5.70 3.51 18.49
C GLU A 141 4.68 4.29 17.66
N GLU A 142 3.57 4.61 18.28
CA GLU A 142 2.66 5.60 17.71
C GLU A 142 3.51 6.85 17.44
N ALA A 143 3.70 7.16 16.16
CA ALA A 143 4.34 8.40 15.80
C ALA A 143 3.44 9.50 16.35
N SER A 144 3.88 10.15 17.43
CA SER A 144 3.22 11.36 17.87
C SER A 144 3.39 12.36 16.73
N ILE A 145 2.31 12.63 16.01
CA ILE A 145 2.28 13.68 15.00
C ILE A 145 2.48 14.97 15.77
N LYS A 146 3.73 15.43 15.85
CA LYS A 146 4.02 16.77 16.32
C LYS A 146 3.55 17.71 15.22
N TYR A 147 2.32 18.17 15.35
CA TYR A 147 1.89 19.33 14.57
C TYR A 147 2.88 20.45 14.87
N LYS A 148 3.64 20.86 13.89
CA LYS A 148 4.29 22.16 13.96
C LYS A 148 3.13 23.13 14.03
N LYS A 149 2.86 23.70 15.22
CA LYS A 149 1.91 24.78 15.33
C LYS A 149 2.34 25.80 14.28
N SER A 150 1.53 25.93 13.23
CA SER A 150 1.66 27.08 12.34
C SER A 150 1.49 28.27 13.26
N THR A 151 2.50 29.09 13.36
CA THR A 151 2.45 30.34 14.13
C THR A 151 1.52 31.35 13.48
N GLU A 152 0.89 30.97 12.38
CA GLU A 152 -0.09 31.76 11.63
C GLU A 152 -1.38 30.96 11.43
N VAL A 153 -2.01 30.53 12.52
CA VAL A 153 -3.45 30.41 12.49
C VAL A 153 -3.96 31.82 12.73
N ASN A 154 -4.08 32.60 11.69
CA ASN A 154 -4.94 33.77 11.70
C ASN A 154 -6.39 33.28 11.79
N THR A 155 -6.75 32.69 12.92
CA THR A 155 -8.13 32.70 13.37
C THR A 155 -8.46 34.13 13.77
N ILE A 156 -8.71 34.98 12.78
CA ILE A 156 -9.51 36.16 13.02
C ILE A 156 -10.93 35.62 13.26
N ILE A 157 -11.15 35.11 14.47
CA ILE A 157 -12.49 35.06 15.02
C ILE A 157 -12.80 36.51 15.31
N LYS A 158 -13.26 37.22 14.30
CA LYS A 158 -13.98 38.47 14.57
C LYS A 158 -15.17 38.05 15.42
N PRO A 159 -15.34 38.59 16.63
CA PRO A 159 -16.59 38.39 17.35
C PRO A 159 -17.70 38.73 16.38
N ALA A 160 -18.60 37.82 16.14
CA ALA A 160 -19.73 38.06 15.24
C ALA A 160 -20.49 39.24 15.77
N ALA A 161 -20.67 40.29 14.95
CA ALA A 161 -21.50 41.45 15.29
C ALA A 161 -23.00 41.07 15.35
N GLN A 162 -23.32 39.84 14.97
CA GLN A 162 -24.65 39.22 15.01
C GLN A 162 -24.50 37.73 15.33
N ASP A 163 -25.52 37.14 15.93
CA ASP A 163 -25.59 35.69 16.16
C ASP A 163 -25.45 34.95 14.85
N GLN A 164 -24.55 33.96 14.81
CA GLN A 164 -24.31 33.12 13.66
C GLN A 164 -24.63 31.67 14.02
N TYR A 165 -25.37 31.01 13.15
CA TYR A 165 -25.80 29.65 13.29
C TYR A 165 -25.08 28.79 12.24
N PHE A 166 -24.33 27.80 12.69
CA PHE A 166 -23.59 26.89 11.83
C PHE A 166 -24.36 25.58 11.67
N VAL A 167 -24.63 25.18 10.45
CA VAL A 167 -25.31 23.91 10.17
C VAL A 167 -24.30 22.87 9.72
N TYR A 168 -24.20 21.80 10.47
CA TYR A 168 -23.35 20.65 10.19
C TYR A 168 -24.19 19.39 9.98
N ALA A 169 -23.86 18.57 8.97
CA ALA A 169 -24.38 17.24 8.82
C ALA A 169 -23.33 16.33 8.19
N GLY A 170 -23.21 15.09 8.65
CA GLY A 170 -22.25 14.12 8.13
C GLY A 170 -20.78 14.59 8.19
N GLY A 171 -20.41 15.42 9.18
CA GLY A 171 -19.05 15.96 9.31
C GLY A 171 -18.72 17.14 8.39
N ASN A 172 -19.70 17.64 7.62
CA ASN A 172 -19.50 18.77 6.70
C ASN A 172 -20.29 20.00 7.19
N LEU A 173 -19.70 21.19 6.98
CA LEU A 173 -20.38 22.46 7.19
C LEU A 173 -21.24 22.76 5.95
N PHE A 174 -22.56 22.82 6.15
CA PHE A 174 -23.52 23.12 5.08
C PHE A 174 -23.69 24.63 4.86
N GLY A 175 -23.48 25.42 5.91
CA GLY A 175 -23.57 26.86 5.76
C GLY A 175 -23.52 27.58 7.10
N ILE A 176 -23.43 28.93 7.00
CA ILE A 176 -23.47 29.86 8.10
C ILE A 176 -24.69 30.75 7.88
N TYR A 177 -25.59 30.82 8.85
CA TYR A 177 -26.84 31.54 8.79
C TYR A 177 -26.89 32.59 9.88
N TYR A 178 -27.61 33.69 9.65
CA TYR A 178 -27.80 34.76 10.61
C TYR A 178 -29.20 34.75 11.22
N ASN A 179 -30.01 33.76 10.83
CA ASN A 179 -31.35 33.53 11.33
C ASN A 179 -31.50 32.09 11.81
N GLN A 180 -31.93 31.91 13.05
CA GLN A 180 -32.07 30.60 13.66
C GLN A 180 -33.07 29.70 12.91
N ASN A 181 -34.24 30.25 12.52
CA ASN A 181 -35.27 29.46 11.82
C ASN A 181 -34.81 28.96 10.45
N GLU A 182 -33.99 29.75 9.74
CA GLU A 182 -33.41 29.38 8.48
C GLU A 182 -32.39 28.24 8.68
N ALA A 183 -31.51 28.39 9.67
CA ALA A 183 -30.54 27.34 10.01
C ALA A 183 -31.21 26.02 10.41
N GLU A 184 -32.28 26.08 11.23
CA GLU A 184 -33.05 24.91 11.62
C GLU A 184 -33.76 24.25 10.44
N THR A 185 -34.28 25.05 9.50
CA THR A 185 -34.90 24.50 8.28
C THR A 185 -33.91 23.73 7.45
N VAL A 186 -32.73 24.32 7.22
CA VAL A 186 -31.66 23.67 6.47
C VAL A 186 -31.14 22.40 7.19
N ALA A 187 -31.00 22.49 8.53
CA ALA A 187 -30.60 21.31 9.30
C ALA A 187 -31.61 20.17 9.23
N LYS A 188 -32.91 20.48 9.24
CA LYS A 188 -33.97 19.47 9.09
C LYS A 188 -34.03 18.85 7.70
N THR A 189 -33.77 19.66 6.67
CA THR A 189 -33.78 19.20 5.27
C THR A 189 -32.61 18.30 4.95
N ASN A 190 -31.46 18.50 5.61
CA ASN A 190 -30.23 17.75 5.38
C ASN A 190 -29.95 16.69 6.45
N LYS A 191 -30.95 16.25 7.20
CA LYS A 191 -30.87 15.09 8.06
C LYS A 191 -30.69 13.84 7.19
N GLY A 192 -29.44 13.33 7.12
CA GLY A 192 -29.18 11.98 6.66
C GLY A 192 -29.41 10.99 7.80
#